data_83b33c6f30218436b9ea1a23e4dc8ac3
#
_entry.id   83b33c6f30218436b9ea1a23e4dc8ac3
#
_cell.length_a   1.000
_cell.length_b   1.000
_cell.length_c   1.000
_cell.angle_alpha   90.00
_cell.angle_beta   90.00
_cell.angle_gamma   90.00
#
_symmetry.space_group_name_H-M   'P 1'
#
loop_
_entity.id
_entity.type
_entity.pdbx_description
1 polymer ?
#
loop_
_entity_poly.entity_id
_entity_poly.type
_entity_poly.pdbx_seq_one_letter_code
_entity_poly.pdbx_strand_id
1 'polypeptide(L)'
;SYTTWKSVCDMYFSLNEGSKKAYLQWFPFTKLSKKDEETIAGEDFYNTYIKTASLVLFSSVMHQSENFLQKGDGSFRDSSLIGPILYLTLQSIGMEIHNRYNPMRPQGVSAYYAGNYNHLRPKYKQDYDDFYKELNASIGEYQYFIKTDITSFYSNININKLIDRIDKNCNANSVVFSQTQLQLYKELLLYCGNGRFPLIENSIASSYLATIVYLDEIDAALYKYITTNMHCFLSFRIVRYVDDMYILISSDKSIEFLYESYNEIRNEYSSILKSYGLALNSKKCCLKKTTEINQE
;
A
#
# COMPACT_ATOMS: atom_id res chain seq x y z
N SER A 1 -5.17 17.06 -9.43
CA SER A 1 -6.26 17.73 -10.17
C SER A 1 -7.45 18.05 -9.27
N TYR A 2 -8.27 19.04 -9.64
CA TYR A 2 -9.53 19.33 -8.91
C TYR A 2 -10.46 18.10 -8.90
N THR A 3 -10.58 17.42 -10.02
CA THR A 3 -11.41 16.21 -10.11
C THR A 3 -11.03 15.16 -9.07
N THR A 4 -9.73 14.92 -8.90
CA THR A 4 -9.22 13.96 -7.90
C THR A 4 -9.50 14.45 -6.47
N TRP A 5 -9.28 15.74 -6.18
CA TRP A 5 -9.60 16.34 -4.89
C TRP A 5 -11.07 16.17 -4.54
N LYS A 6 -11.95 16.53 -5.47
CA LYS A 6 -13.40 16.39 -5.29
C LYS A 6 -13.82 14.95 -5.05
N SER A 7 -13.29 14.02 -5.84
CA SER A 7 -13.59 12.57 -5.69
C SER A 7 -13.21 12.06 -4.29
N VAL A 8 -12.04 12.48 -3.77
CA VAL A 8 -11.62 12.11 -2.41
C VAL A 8 -12.50 12.75 -1.36
N CYS A 9 -12.81 14.04 -1.48
CA CYS A 9 -13.73 14.70 -0.54
C CYS A 9 -15.10 14.01 -0.53
N ASP A 10 -15.68 13.73 -1.69
CA ASP A 10 -16.97 13.05 -1.80
C ASP A 10 -16.92 11.65 -1.19
N MET A 11 -15.80 10.90 -1.36
CA MET A 11 -15.60 9.59 -0.75
C MET A 11 -15.69 9.65 0.78
N TYR A 12 -15.03 10.61 1.42
CA TYR A 12 -14.97 10.70 2.88
C TYR A 12 -16.15 11.46 3.48
N PHE A 13 -16.65 12.51 2.86
CA PHE A 13 -17.79 13.29 3.35
C PHE A 13 -19.13 12.57 3.19
N SER A 14 -19.24 11.61 2.25
CA SER A 14 -20.44 10.76 2.12
C SER A 14 -20.57 9.70 3.23
N LEU A 15 -19.56 9.50 4.05
CA LEU A 15 -19.59 8.54 5.15
C LEU A 15 -20.54 9.00 6.26
N ASN A 16 -21.12 8.04 7.00
CA ASN A 16 -21.86 8.35 8.22
C ASN A 16 -20.92 8.88 9.33
N GLU A 17 -21.51 9.51 10.35
CA GLU A 17 -20.75 10.18 11.42
C GLU A 17 -19.75 9.27 12.13
N GLY A 18 -20.12 8.01 12.40
CA GLY A 18 -19.26 7.04 13.06
C GLY A 18 -18.07 6.66 12.18
N SER A 19 -18.30 6.46 10.88
CA SER A 19 -17.24 6.17 9.91
C SER A 19 -16.35 7.39 9.65
N LYS A 20 -16.89 8.61 9.57
CA LYS A 20 -16.10 9.85 9.48
C LYS A 20 -15.09 9.98 10.62
N LYS A 21 -15.48 9.62 11.85
CA LYS A 21 -14.58 9.64 13.01
C LYS A 21 -13.37 8.71 12.85
N ALA A 22 -13.55 7.58 12.19
CA ALA A 22 -12.45 6.64 11.96
C ALA A 22 -11.38 7.15 10.99
N TYR A 23 -11.75 8.06 10.06
CA TYR A 23 -10.84 8.57 9.04
C TYR A 23 -10.41 10.01 9.28
N LEU A 24 -11.35 10.89 9.59
CA LEU A 24 -11.09 12.32 9.74
C LEU A 24 -10.83 12.73 11.20
N GLN A 25 -11.08 11.87 12.14
CA GLN A 25 -10.78 11.79 13.60
C GLN A 25 -10.93 13.10 14.42
N TRP A 26 -10.80 14.29 13.84
CA TRP A 26 -10.63 15.56 14.51
C TRP A 26 -11.90 16.40 14.53
N PHE A 27 -12.22 16.97 15.69
CA PHE A 27 -13.13 18.11 15.76
C PHE A 27 -12.44 19.35 15.13
N PRO A 28 -13.13 20.18 14.31
CA PRO A 28 -14.57 20.13 13.98
C PRO A 28 -14.96 19.25 12.77
N PHE A 29 -14.02 18.57 12.08
CA PHE A 29 -14.28 17.82 10.83
C PHE A 29 -15.36 16.75 10.96
N THR A 30 -15.47 16.12 12.14
CA THR A 30 -16.54 15.15 12.42
C THR A 30 -17.92 15.80 12.56
N LYS A 31 -17.99 17.14 12.59
CA LYS A 31 -19.21 17.95 12.84
C LYS A 31 -19.41 19.06 11.80
N LEU A 32 -18.72 18.96 10.66
CA LEU A 32 -18.93 19.93 9.57
C LEU A 32 -20.39 19.95 9.12
N SER A 33 -20.90 21.15 8.84
CA SER A 33 -22.16 21.27 8.14
C SER A 33 -22.00 20.82 6.69
N LYS A 34 -23.10 20.47 6.05
CA LYS A 34 -23.09 20.10 4.63
C LYS A 34 -22.52 21.21 3.74
N LYS A 35 -22.79 22.46 4.10
CA LYS A 35 -22.25 23.64 3.42
C LYS A 35 -20.72 23.73 3.56
N ASP A 36 -20.18 23.40 4.74
CA ASP A 36 -18.72 23.40 4.95
C ASP A 36 -18.04 22.28 4.15
N GLU A 37 -18.65 21.09 4.11
CA GLU A 37 -18.17 19.97 3.28
C GLU A 37 -18.15 20.34 1.79
N GLU A 38 -19.23 20.95 1.29
CA GLU A 38 -19.34 21.44 -0.08
C GLU A 38 -18.30 22.54 -0.37
N THR A 39 -18.05 23.44 0.58
CA THR A 39 -17.02 24.48 0.45
C THR A 39 -15.62 23.88 0.34
N ILE A 40 -15.27 22.93 1.22
CA ILE A 40 -13.96 22.25 1.21
C ILE A 40 -13.78 21.43 -0.08
N ALA A 41 -14.83 20.76 -0.53
CA ALA A 41 -14.81 19.98 -1.78
C ALA A 41 -14.87 20.87 -3.04
N GLY A 42 -15.11 22.17 -2.89
CA GLY A 42 -15.30 23.12 -3.98
C GLY A 42 -14.02 23.47 -4.73
N GLU A 43 -14.18 23.95 -5.96
CA GLU A 43 -13.06 24.30 -6.85
C GLU A 43 -12.29 25.53 -6.34
N ASP A 44 -12.98 26.50 -5.73
CA ASP A 44 -12.34 27.69 -5.16
C ASP A 44 -11.40 27.31 -4.02
N PHE A 45 -11.83 26.42 -3.12
CA PHE A 45 -10.98 25.92 -2.04
C PHE A 45 -9.77 25.17 -2.61
N TYR A 46 -9.98 24.29 -3.58
CA TYR A 46 -8.91 23.58 -4.25
C TYR A 46 -7.90 24.52 -4.88
N ASN A 47 -8.35 25.48 -5.70
CA ASN A 47 -7.48 26.42 -6.40
C ASN A 47 -6.72 27.34 -5.44
N THR A 48 -7.38 27.77 -4.34
CA THR A 48 -6.79 28.71 -3.37
C THR A 48 -5.78 28.03 -2.45
N TYR A 49 -6.09 26.84 -1.93
CA TYR A 49 -5.33 26.26 -0.82
C TYR A 49 -4.57 24.98 -1.21
N ILE A 50 -5.13 24.13 -2.06
CA ILE A 50 -4.54 22.83 -2.36
C ILE A 50 -3.57 22.93 -3.55
N LYS A 51 -4.02 23.48 -4.67
CA LYS A 51 -3.22 23.62 -5.89
C LYS A 51 -1.99 24.50 -5.70
N THR A 52 -2.12 25.56 -4.93
CA THR A 52 -1.04 26.50 -4.61
C THR A 52 -0.14 26.02 -3.47
N ALA A 53 -0.52 24.93 -2.79
CA ALA A 53 0.07 24.48 -1.55
C ALA A 53 0.05 25.51 -0.42
N SER A 54 -0.77 26.58 -0.51
CA SER A 54 -0.85 27.61 0.52
C SER A 54 -1.42 27.11 1.85
N LEU A 55 -2.03 25.93 1.88
CA LEU A 55 -2.44 25.25 3.11
C LEU A 55 -1.29 25.09 4.13
N VAL A 56 -0.04 25.04 3.69
CA VAL A 56 1.14 24.92 4.57
C VAL A 56 1.39 26.17 5.43
N LEU A 57 0.76 27.30 5.08
CA LEU A 57 0.82 28.53 5.86
C LEU A 57 -0.05 28.50 7.12
N PHE A 58 -0.94 27.50 7.23
CA PHE A 58 -1.86 27.38 8.35
C PHE A 58 -1.43 26.26 9.30
N SER A 59 -0.86 26.61 10.44
CA SER A 59 -0.37 25.66 11.43
C SER A 59 -1.44 24.67 11.92
N SER A 60 -2.72 25.11 11.98
CA SER A 60 -3.84 24.23 12.35
C SER A 60 -4.13 23.14 11.33
N VAL A 61 -3.80 23.35 10.06
CA VAL A 61 -3.92 22.35 8.99
C VAL A 61 -2.74 21.39 9.01
N MET A 62 -1.55 21.91 9.26
CA MET A 62 -0.29 21.19 9.28
C MET A 62 -0.04 20.45 10.61
N HIS A 63 -1.11 20.04 11.29
CA HIS A 63 -0.95 19.25 12.50
C HIS A 63 -0.50 17.81 12.20
N GLN A 64 0.55 17.39 12.89
CA GLN A 64 1.08 16.04 12.85
C GLN A 64 1.54 15.64 14.25
N SER A 65 1.29 14.40 14.65
CA SER A 65 1.80 13.83 15.89
C SER A 65 2.12 12.34 15.70
N GLU A 66 3.00 11.84 16.54
CA GLU A 66 3.24 10.40 16.63
C GLU A 66 2.05 9.70 17.29
N ASN A 67 1.78 8.49 16.83
CA ASN A 67 0.73 7.62 17.35
C ASN A 67 1.24 6.18 17.39
N PHE A 68 0.62 5.35 18.22
CA PHE A 68 0.97 3.94 18.37
C PHE A 68 -0.27 3.07 18.14
N LEU A 69 -0.21 2.21 17.13
CA LEU A 69 -1.26 1.26 16.84
C LEU A 69 -0.95 -0.06 17.53
N GLN A 70 -1.82 -0.50 18.44
CA GLN A 70 -1.68 -1.80 19.09
C GLN A 70 -1.98 -2.93 18.11
N LYS A 71 -1.09 -3.94 18.07
CA LYS A 71 -1.31 -5.18 17.32
C LYS A 71 -2.00 -6.22 18.19
N GLY A 72 -2.56 -7.27 17.54
CA GLY A 72 -3.23 -8.35 18.23
C GLY A 72 -2.34 -9.16 19.21
N ASP A 73 -1.02 -9.14 19.02
CA ASP A 73 -0.03 -9.76 19.89
C ASP A 73 0.39 -8.88 21.09
N GLY A 74 -0.23 -7.69 21.25
CA GLY A 74 0.08 -6.72 22.29
C GLY A 74 1.28 -5.81 22.00
N SER A 75 2.02 -6.03 20.91
CA SER A 75 3.08 -5.11 20.48
C SER A 75 2.47 -3.86 19.83
N PHE A 76 3.30 -2.82 19.65
CA PHE A 76 2.88 -1.57 19.05
C PHE A 76 3.56 -1.37 17.69
N ARG A 77 2.88 -0.63 16.83
CA ARG A 77 3.40 -0.18 15.54
C ARG A 77 3.39 1.34 15.54
N ASP A 78 4.54 1.94 15.23
CA ASP A 78 4.64 3.39 15.05
C ASP A 78 3.74 3.82 13.89
N SER A 79 2.95 4.85 14.11
CA SER A 79 2.07 5.45 13.13
C SER A 79 2.06 6.96 13.29
N SER A 80 1.44 7.65 12.34
CA SER A 80 1.29 9.11 12.38
C SER A 80 -0.20 9.46 12.41
N LEU A 81 -0.53 10.49 13.18
CA LEU A 81 -1.82 11.14 13.19
C LEU A 81 -1.65 12.51 12.57
N ILE A 82 -2.43 12.83 11.53
CA ILE A 82 -2.33 14.09 10.78
C ILE A 82 -3.67 14.79 10.70
N GLY A 83 -3.64 16.13 10.55
CA GLY A 83 -4.85 16.95 10.42
C GLY A 83 -5.70 16.51 9.21
N PRO A 84 -7.04 16.67 9.29
CA PRO A 84 -7.96 16.16 8.26
C PRO A 84 -7.73 16.71 6.84
N ILE A 85 -7.42 17.99 6.68
CA ILE A 85 -7.11 18.57 5.36
C ILE A 85 -5.82 17.98 4.81
N LEU A 86 -4.82 17.77 5.65
CA LEU A 86 -3.57 17.12 5.28
C LEU A 86 -3.82 15.67 4.91
N TYR A 87 -4.69 14.97 5.65
CA TYR A 87 -5.14 13.61 5.32
C TYR A 87 -5.82 13.56 3.94
N LEU A 88 -6.81 14.42 3.68
CA LEU A 88 -7.49 14.47 2.37
C LEU A 88 -6.51 14.82 1.23
N THR A 89 -5.53 15.69 1.50
CA THR A 89 -4.47 16.02 0.54
C THR A 89 -3.62 14.80 0.20
N LEU A 90 -3.20 14.05 1.22
CA LEU A 90 -2.43 12.81 1.03
C LEU A 90 -3.24 11.75 0.26
N GLN A 91 -4.53 11.57 0.61
CA GLN A 91 -5.42 10.67 -0.13
C GLN A 91 -5.57 11.10 -1.60
N SER A 92 -5.66 12.40 -1.88
CA SER A 92 -5.79 12.93 -3.23
C SER A 92 -4.51 12.72 -4.06
N ILE A 93 -3.34 12.86 -3.46
CA ILE A 93 -2.07 12.54 -4.12
C ILE A 93 -1.99 11.04 -4.42
N GLY A 94 -2.34 10.19 -3.46
CA GLY A 94 -2.38 8.75 -3.66
C GLY A 94 -3.32 8.34 -4.81
N MET A 95 -4.51 8.93 -4.88
CA MET A 95 -5.48 8.70 -5.97
C MET A 95 -4.96 9.23 -7.32
N GLU A 96 -4.32 10.40 -7.35
CA GLU A 96 -3.73 10.94 -8.58
C GLU A 96 -2.63 10.02 -9.13
N ILE A 97 -1.79 9.47 -8.23
CA ILE A 97 -0.77 8.48 -8.60
C ILE A 97 -1.46 7.18 -9.07
N HIS A 98 -2.47 6.69 -8.34
CA HIS A 98 -3.23 5.49 -8.73
C HIS A 98 -3.79 5.59 -10.15
N ASN A 99 -4.36 6.73 -10.52
CA ASN A 99 -4.96 6.94 -11.83
C ASN A 99 -3.94 6.96 -12.98
N ARG A 100 -2.64 7.07 -12.69
CA ARG A 100 -1.59 7.27 -13.69
C ARG A 100 -0.45 6.27 -13.61
N TYR A 101 -0.38 5.50 -12.53
CA TYR A 101 0.68 4.53 -12.32
C TYR A 101 0.49 3.33 -13.24
N ASN A 102 1.54 2.99 -13.96
CA ASN A 102 1.60 1.80 -14.81
C ASN A 102 2.42 0.71 -14.12
N PRO A 103 1.80 -0.29 -13.49
CA PRO A 103 2.51 -1.31 -12.74
C PRO A 103 3.33 -2.24 -13.65
N MET A 104 4.47 -2.68 -13.12
CA MET A 104 5.38 -3.64 -13.79
C MET A 104 5.04 -5.10 -13.45
N ARG A 105 4.15 -5.33 -12.49
CA ARG A 105 3.76 -6.69 -12.07
C ARG A 105 3.22 -7.49 -13.24
N PRO A 106 3.72 -8.72 -13.46
CA PRO A 106 3.17 -9.63 -14.46
C PRO A 106 1.82 -10.18 -14.01
N GLN A 107 1.07 -10.75 -14.96
CA GLN A 107 -0.28 -11.27 -14.76
C GLN A 107 -0.39 -12.36 -13.67
N GLY A 108 0.71 -13.09 -13.40
CA GLY A 108 0.80 -14.11 -12.35
C GLY A 108 0.99 -13.55 -10.93
N VAL A 109 0.90 -12.21 -10.75
CA VAL A 109 1.04 -11.55 -9.44
C VAL A 109 -0.20 -10.73 -9.12
N SER A 110 -0.95 -11.15 -8.09
CA SER A 110 -2.04 -10.37 -7.50
C SER A 110 -1.54 -9.61 -6.28
N ALA A 111 -1.84 -8.32 -6.20
CA ALA A 111 -1.48 -7.50 -5.05
C ALA A 111 -2.70 -6.72 -4.54
N TYR A 112 -3.03 -6.95 -3.28
CA TYR A 112 -4.13 -6.32 -2.56
C TYR A 112 -3.57 -5.31 -1.56
N TYR A 113 -4.25 -4.19 -1.40
CA TYR A 113 -3.90 -3.14 -0.45
C TYR A 113 -5.13 -2.62 0.27
N ALA A 114 -4.98 -2.15 1.49
CA ALA A 114 -6.10 -1.76 2.31
C ALA A 114 -6.84 -0.54 1.77
N GLY A 115 -8.13 -0.68 1.52
CA GLY A 115 -9.07 0.41 1.25
C GLY A 115 -9.33 0.77 -0.21
N ASN A 116 -8.61 0.22 -1.15
CA ASN A 116 -8.77 0.25 -2.61
C ASN A 116 -9.47 1.49 -3.24
N TYR A 117 -8.74 2.26 -4.02
CA TYR A 117 -9.25 3.47 -4.70
C TYR A 117 -10.35 3.22 -5.74
N ASN A 118 -10.54 1.97 -6.19
CA ASN A 118 -11.63 1.63 -7.11
C ASN A 118 -13.00 1.56 -6.42
N HIS A 119 -13.06 1.62 -5.10
CA HIS A 119 -14.31 1.68 -4.37
C HIS A 119 -14.78 3.14 -4.19
N LEU A 120 -16.09 3.36 -4.29
CA LEU A 120 -16.71 4.66 -4.01
C LEU A 120 -16.63 5.08 -2.53
N ARG A 121 -16.28 4.14 -1.65
CA ARG A 121 -16.09 4.34 -0.21
C ARG A 121 -14.95 3.48 0.28
N PRO A 122 -14.20 3.91 1.30
CA PRO A 122 -13.16 3.08 1.91
C PRO A 122 -13.74 1.77 2.46
N LYS A 123 -13.16 0.64 2.06
CA LYS A 123 -13.63 -0.70 2.45
C LYS A 123 -12.45 -1.60 2.81
N TYR A 124 -11.73 -1.25 3.88
CA TYR A 124 -10.49 -1.95 4.26
C TYR A 124 -10.65 -3.45 4.45
N LYS A 125 -11.76 -3.88 5.05
CA LYS A 125 -12.00 -5.30 5.27
C LYS A 125 -12.25 -6.05 3.96
N GLN A 126 -12.88 -5.44 2.98
CA GLN A 126 -13.22 -6.11 1.74
C GLN A 126 -11.98 -6.57 0.96
N ASP A 127 -10.95 -5.73 0.87
CA ASP A 127 -9.71 -6.10 0.16
C ASP A 127 -8.98 -7.27 0.86
N TYR A 128 -9.04 -7.31 2.19
CA TYR A 128 -8.54 -8.44 2.96
C TYR A 128 -9.37 -9.71 2.72
N ASP A 129 -10.70 -9.59 2.72
CA ASP A 129 -11.59 -10.70 2.44
C ASP A 129 -11.41 -11.21 1.00
N ASP A 130 -11.21 -10.32 0.00
CA ASP A 130 -10.96 -10.68 -1.40
C ASP A 130 -9.60 -11.38 -1.57
N PHE A 131 -8.57 -10.95 -0.84
CA PHE A 131 -7.29 -11.64 -0.79
C PHE A 131 -7.43 -13.08 -0.27
N TYR A 132 -8.11 -13.29 0.86
CA TYR A 132 -8.35 -14.63 1.38
C TYR A 132 -9.26 -15.47 0.49
N LYS A 133 -10.21 -14.86 -0.19
CA LYS A 133 -11.06 -15.53 -1.17
C LYS A 133 -10.23 -16.06 -2.35
N GLU A 134 -9.26 -15.28 -2.85
CA GLU A 134 -8.34 -15.76 -3.89
C GLU A 134 -7.47 -16.90 -3.38
N LEU A 135 -6.90 -16.80 -2.18
CA LEU A 135 -6.12 -17.88 -1.57
C LEU A 135 -6.94 -19.17 -1.43
N ASN A 136 -8.16 -19.07 -0.91
CA ASN A 136 -9.03 -20.23 -0.73
C ASN A 136 -9.48 -20.85 -2.07
N ALA A 137 -9.72 -20.03 -3.09
CA ALA A 137 -10.05 -20.52 -4.43
C ALA A 137 -8.89 -21.28 -5.08
N SER A 138 -7.67 -21.01 -4.64
CA SER A 138 -6.44 -21.67 -5.14
C SER A 138 -6.18 -23.04 -4.50
N ILE A 139 -6.90 -23.41 -3.42
CA ILE A 139 -6.81 -24.74 -2.80
C ILE A 139 -7.37 -25.78 -3.79
N GLY A 140 -6.56 -26.77 -4.13
CA GLY A 140 -6.91 -27.80 -5.12
C GLY A 140 -6.30 -27.57 -6.50
N GLU A 141 -6.03 -26.32 -6.90
CA GLU A 141 -5.24 -25.99 -8.09
C GLU A 141 -3.74 -26.05 -7.79
N TYR A 142 -3.32 -25.53 -6.63
CA TYR A 142 -1.93 -25.56 -6.15
C TYR A 142 -1.83 -26.48 -4.94
N GLN A 143 -0.76 -27.29 -4.86
CA GLN A 143 -0.53 -28.25 -3.77
C GLN A 143 0.20 -27.63 -2.59
N TYR A 144 1.08 -26.64 -2.86
CA TYR A 144 1.95 -26.05 -1.84
C TYR A 144 1.91 -24.54 -1.89
N PHE A 145 2.34 -23.91 -0.80
CA PHE A 145 2.60 -22.48 -0.76
C PHE A 145 3.87 -22.15 0.03
N ILE A 146 4.53 -21.08 -0.37
CA ILE A 146 5.55 -20.39 0.42
C ILE A 146 4.93 -19.12 0.96
N LYS A 147 4.91 -18.96 2.28
CA LYS A 147 4.55 -17.71 2.95
C LYS A 147 5.79 -16.92 3.28
N THR A 148 5.75 -15.60 3.10
CA THR A 148 6.81 -14.66 3.50
C THR A 148 6.22 -13.41 4.12
N ASP A 149 7.02 -12.73 4.96
CA ASP A 149 6.65 -11.51 5.67
C ASP A 149 7.86 -10.56 5.68
N ILE A 150 7.64 -9.26 5.62
CA ILE A 150 8.70 -8.24 5.62
C ILE A 150 8.80 -7.60 7.00
N THR A 151 10.00 -7.59 7.57
CA THR A 151 10.24 -7.00 8.89
C THR A 151 10.05 -5.48 8.85
N SER A 152 9.20 -4.96 9.74
CA SER A 152 8.98 -3.51 9.93
C SER A 152 8.77 -2.76 8.60
N PHE A 153 7.92 -3.33 7.74
CA PHE A 153 7.77 -2.93 6.34
C PHE A 153 7.65 -1.42 6.15
N TYR A 154 6.60 -0.81 6.71
CA TYR A 154 6.35 0.62 6.51
C TYR A 154 7.48 1.53 6.99
N SER A 155 8.10 1.19 8.11
CA SER A 155 9.19 1.99 8.71
C SER A 155 10.48 1.95 7.88
N ASN A 156 10.64 0.94 7.02
CA ASN A 156 11.83 0.73 6.19
C ASN A 156 11.63 1.15 4.73
N ILE A 157 10.48 1.69 4.35
CA ILE A 157 10.25 2.20 3.00
C ILE A 157 11.17 3.41 2.75
N ASN A 158 12.00 3.31 1.72
CA ASN A 158 12.85 4.40 1.27
C ASN A 158 12.07 5.36 0.37
N ILE A 159 11.76 6.55 0.90
CA ILE A 159 10.94 7.55 0.19
C ILE A 159 11.59 8.02 -1.12
N ASN A 160 12.93 8.13 -1.20
CA ASN A 160 13.58 8.49 -2.45
C ASN A 160 13.30 7.45 -3.54
N LYS A 161 13.46 6.16 -3.22
CA LYS A 161 13.13 5.08 -4.16
C LYS A 161 11.65 5.04 -4.52
N LEU A 162 10.76 5.37 -3.58
CA LEU A 162 9.34 5.48 -3.86
C LEU A 162 9.04 6.59 -4.88
N ILE A 163 9.63 7.77 -4.69
CA ILE A 163 9.48 8.91 -5.61
C ILE A 163 10.07 8.59 -6.99
N ASP A 164 11.26 7.96 -7.05
CA ASP A 164 11.85 7.52 -8.31
C ASP A 164 10.94 6.56 -9.09
N ARG A 165 10.20 5.70 -8.39
CA ARG A 165 9.21 4.80 -9.02
C ARG A 165 7.99 5.54 -9.53
N ILE A 166 7.48 6.49 -8.75
CA ILE A 166 6.36 7.34 -9.19
C ILE A 166 6.77 8.09 -10.45
N ASP A 167 7.96 8.71 -10.46
CA ASP A 167 8.48 9.40 -11.64
C ASP A 167 8.55 8.48 -12.85
N LYS A 168 9.25 7.37 -12.72
CA LYS A 168 9.47 6.40 -13.80
C LYS A 168 8.17 5.85 -14.38
N ASN A 169 7.22 5.43 -13.53
CA ASN A 169 6.06 4.68 -13.97
C ASN A 169 4.82 5.55 -14.27
N CYS A 170 4.72 6.76 -13.66
CA CYS A 170 3.69 7.72 -14.04
C CYS A 170 4.11 8.58 -15.24
N ASN A 171 5.39 8.88 -15.38
CA ASN A 171 5.92 9.74 -16.47
C ASN A 171 6.44 8.95 -17.68
N ALA A 172 6.23 7.63 -17.71
CA ALA A 172 6.80 6.76 -18.75
C ALA A 172 6.46 7.17 -20.20
N ASN A 173 5.24 7.67 -20.44
CA ASN A 173 4.76 8.02 -21.78
C ASN A 173 4.62 9.54 -21.99
N SER A 174 4.53 10.30 -20.94
CA SER A 174 4.43 11.78 -20.96
C SER A 174 4.70 12.32 -19.55
N VAL A 175 5.19 13.56 -19.46
CA VAL A 175 5.41 14.19 -18.15
C VAL A 175 4.07 14.52 -17.52
N VAL A 176 3.69 13.73 -16.53
CA VAL A 176 2.46 13.88 -15.71
C VAL A 176 2.76 14.67 -14.44
N PHE A 177 3.87 14.34 -13.78
CA PHE A 177 4.35 15.03 -12.59
C PHE A 177 5.69 15.71 -12.89
N SER A 178 5.76 17.03 -12.67
CA SER A 178 7.02 17.76 -12.76
C SER A 178 7.95 17.40 -11.59
N GLN A 179 9.25 17.63 -11.75
CA GLN A 179 10.23 17.39 -10.67
C GLN A 179 9.89 18.20 -9.40
N THR A 180 9.36 19.42 -9.56
CA THR A 180 8.89 20.23 -8.43
C THR A 180 7.73 19.56 -7.70
N GLN A 181 6.76 18.97 -8.41
CA GLN A 181 5.65 18.24 -7.78
C GLN A 181 6.12 16.98 -7.08
N LEU A 182 7.04 16.22 -7.67
CA LEU A 182 7.62 15.04 -7.05
C LEU A 182 8.40 15.39 -5.77
N GLN A 183 9.15 16.50 -5.79
CA GLN A 183 9.83 16.98 -4.60
C GLN A 183 8.83 17.41 -3.50
N LEU A 184 7.75 18.11 -3.85
CA LEU A 184 6.67 18.45 -2.89
C LEU A 184 6.00 17.20 -2.33
N TYR A 185 5.77 16.17 -3.13
CA TYR A 185 5.20 14.90 -2.65
C TYR A 185 6.15 14.21 -1.68
N LYS A 186 7.45 14.21 -1.98
CA LYS A 186 8.48 13.69 -1.06
C LYS A 186 8.45 14.42 0.29
N GLU A 187 8.48 15.76 0.27
CA GLU A 187 8.45 16.57 1.48
C GLU A 187 7.17 16.34 2.29
N LEU A 188 6.02 16.23 1.62
CA LEU A 188 4.75 15.94 2.28
C LEU A 188 4.75 14.56 2.94
N LEU A 189 5.26 13.52 2.26
CA LEU A 189 5.37 12.18 2.84
C LEU A 189 6.29 12.18 4.07
N LEU A 190 7.46 12.84 3.97
CA LEU A 190 8.39 12.98 5.09
C LEU A 190 7.75 13.74 6.26
N TYR A 191 7.02 14.80 5.99
CA TYR A 191 6.31 15.56 7.01
C TYR A 191 5.24 14.71 7.70
N CYS A 192 4.36 14.07 6.92
CA CYS A 192 3.29 13.22 7.46
C CYS A 192 3.81 12.03 8.29
N GLY A 193 5.00 11.53 7.98
CA GLY A 193 5.63 10.38 8.64
C GLY A 193 6.71 10.74 9.65
N ASN A 194 6.85 12.01 10.04
CA ASN A 194 7.92 12.46 10.95
C ASN A 194 9.31 12.00 10.49
N GLY A 195 9.65 12.32 9.24
CA GLY A 195 10.93 11.97 8.60
C GLY A 195 11.00 10.55 8.04
N ARG A 196 9.92 9.77 8.11
CA ARG A 196 9.79 8.40 7.58
C ARG A 196 8.62 8.31 6.61
N PHE A 197 8.41 7.12 6.03
CA PHE A 197 7.18 6.84 5.28
C PHE A 197 5.96 6.87 6.24
N PRO A 198 4.87 7.58 5.89
CA PRO A 198 3.75 7.77 6.79
C PRO A 198 2.88 6.50 6.87
N LEU A 199 2.94 5.78 7.97
CA LEU A 199 1.93 4.81 8.32
C LEU A 199 0.80 5.57 9.06
N ILE A 200 -0.29 5.80 8.36
CA ILE A 200 -1.48 6.46 8.89
C ILE A 200 -2.61 5.43 8.94
N GLU A 201 -3.26 5.34 10.10
CA GLU A 201 -4.37 4.41 10.27
C GLU A 201 -5.47 4.70 9.23
N ASN A 202 -5.97 3.64 8.62
CA ASN A 202 -7.02 3.72 7.60
C ASN A 202 -6.68 4.64 6.40
N SER A 203 -5.40 4.76 6.03
CA SER A 203 -4.98 5.51 4.85
C SER A 203 -4.86 4.60 3.62
N ILE A 204 -5.74 4.80 2.64
CA ILE A 204 -5.65 4.15 1.33
C ILE A 204 -4.33 4.54 0.65
N ALA A 205 -3.96 5.83 0.69
CA ALA A 205 -2.72 6.33 0.09
C ALA A 205 -1.49 5.64 0.65
N SER A 206 -1.37 5.53 1.99
CA SER A 206 -0.22 4.84 2.61
C SER A 206 -0.14 3.38 2.18
N SER A 207 -1.26 2.67 2.18
CA SER A 207 -1.30 1.26 1.78
C SER A 207 -1.01 1.08 0.29
N TYR A 208 -1.59 1.92 -0.58
CA TYR A 208 -1.37 1.91 -2.02
C TYR A 208 0.10 2.18 -2.38
N LEU A 209 0.66 3.27 -1.87
CA LEU A 209 2.05 3.66 -2.16
C LEU A 209 3.05 2.61 -1.67
N ALA A 210 2.81 2.03 -0.50
CA ALA A 210 3.65 0.97 0.05
C ALA A 210 3.54 -0.33 -0.76
N THR A 211 2.32 -0.79 -1.03
CA THR A 211 2.08 -2.11 -1.62
C THR A 211 2.19 -2.10 -3.13
N ILE A 212 1.45 -1.18 -3.78
CA ILE A 212 1.35 -1.19 -5.24
C ILE A 212 2.56 -0.51 -5.89
N VAL A 213 3.01 0.62 -5.35
CA VAL A 213 4.11 1.37 -5.95
C VAL A 213 5.47 0.85 -5.50
N TYR A 214 5.71 0.75 -4.19
CA TYR A 214 7.04 0.42 -3.66
C TYR A 214 7.46 -1.03 -3.91
N LEU A 215 6.54 -1.99 -3.80
CA LEU A 215 6.83 -3.42 -3.99
C LEU A 215 6.72 -3.88 -5.45
N ASP A 216 6.34 -3.03 -6.39
CA ASP A 216 6.07 -3.39 -7.79
C ASP A 216 7.25 -4.11 -8.48
N GLU A 217 8.41 -3.46 -8.52
CA GLU A 217 9.62 -4.04 -9.15
C GLU A 217 10.17 -5.23 -8.35
N ILE A 218 9.99 -5.24 -7.03
CA ILE A 218 10.39 -6.35 -6.17
C ILE A 218 9.61 -7.61 -6.55
N ASP A 219 8.30 -7.48 -6.69
CA ASP A 219 7.42 -8.58 -7.10
C ASP A 219 7.72 -9.04 -8.53
N ALA A 220 7.94 -8.10 -9.45
CA ALA A 220 8.31 -8.42 -10.83
C ALA A 220 9.67 -9.15 -10.92
N ALA A 221 10.66 -8.71 -10.13
CA ALA A 221 11.98 -9.35 -10.07
C ALA A 221 11.89 -10.78 -9.51
N LEU A 222 11.15 -10.96 -8.41
CA LEU A 222 10.93 -12.27 -7.81
C LEU A 222 10.19 -13.21 -8.77
N TYR A 223 9.12 -12.75 -9.41
CA TYR A 223 8.37 -13.53 -10.38
C TYR A 223 9.27 -13.97 -11.54
N LYS A 224 10.08 -13.07 -12.07
CA LYS A 224 11.05 -13.37 -13.12
C LYS A 224 12.06 -14.44 -12.67
N TYR A 225 12.60 -14.31 -11.45
CA TYR A 225 13.54 -15.30 -10.90
C TYR A 225 12.91 -16.68 -10.81
N ILE A 226 11.71 -16.80 -10.25
CA ILE A 226 11.00 -18.08 -10.12
C ILE A 226 10.73 -18.67 -11.50
N THR A 227 10.23 -17.89 -12.45
CA THR A 227 9.97 -18.35 -13.83
C THR A 227 11.23 -18.90 -14.51
N THR A 228 12.39 -18.27 -14.24
CA THR A 228 13.65 -18.63 -14.91
C THR A 228 14.35 -19.83 -14.26
N ASN A 229 14.23 -20.01 -12.93
CA ASN A 229 15.09 -20.94 -12.19
C ASN A 229 14.33 -22.12 -11.58
N MET A 230 13.03 -22.00 -11.31
CA MET A 230 12.26 -23.05 -10.60
C MET A 230 11.60 -24.02 -11.56
N HIS A 231 12.41 -24.84 -12.27
CA HIS A 231 11.94 -25.80 -13.28
C HIS A 231 11.12 -26.97 -12.71
N CYS A 232 11.15 -27.17 -11.39
CA CYS A 232 10.33 -28.18 -10.71
C CYS A 232 8.89 -27.73 -10.47
N PHE A 233 8.56 -26.45 -10.74
CA PHE A 233 7.20 -25.93 -10.65
C PHE A 233 6.48 -26.13 -12.00
N LEU A 234 5.35 -26.82 -11.97
CA LEU A 234 4.46 -26.95 -13.13
C LEU A 234 3.75 -25.62 -13.42
N SER A 235 3.33 -24.96 -12.36
CA SER A 235 2.80 -23.60 -12.37
C SER A 235 2.98 -22.94 -11.00
N PHE A 236 2.96 -21.62 -10.97
CA PHE A 236 2.96 -20.85 -9.72
C PHE A 236 2.21 -19.52 -9.89
N ARG A 237 1.79 -18.95 -8.77
CA ARG A 237 1.15 -17.65 -8.67
C ARG A 237 1.60 -16.94 -7.40
N ILE A 238 1.79 -15.63 -7.46
CA ILE A 238 2.09 -14.80 -6.30
C ILE A 238 0.83 -14.03 -5.91
N VAL A 239 0.44 -14.12 -4.65
CA VAL A 239 -0.70 -13.37 -4.08
C VAL A 239 -0.21 -12.63 -2.85
N ARG A 240 -0.41 -11.32 -2.83
CA ARG A 240 0.09 -10.42 -1.78
C ARG A 240 -1.02 -9.59 -1.17
N TYR A 241 -1.01 -9.47 0.16
CA TYR A 241 -1.73 -8.43 0.89
C TYR A 241 -0.73 -7.62 1.72
N VAL A 242 -0.44 -6.39 1.28
CA VAL A 242 0.58 -5.51 1.89
C VAL A 242 1.94 -6.23 1.97
N ASP A 243 2.45 -6.55 3.16
CA ASP A 243 3.72 -7.25 3.40
C ASP A 243 3.59 -8.78 3.46
N ASP A 244 2.39 -9.30 3.69
CA ASP A 244 2.11 -10.74 3.64
C ASP A 244 2.07 -11.22 2.18
N MET A 245 2.93 -12.17 1.81
CA MET A 245 2.99 -12.72 0.45
C MET A 245 2.94 -14.25 0.48
N TYR A 246 2.13 -14.81 -0.42
CA TYR A 246 2.00 -16.23 -0.67
C TYR A 246 2.44 -16.52 -2.10
N ILE A 247 3.36 -17.46 -2.27
CA ILE A 247 3.73 -18.04 -3.56
C ILE A 247 3.06 -19.42 -3.62
N LEU A 248 2.00 -19.52 -4.40
CA LEU A 248 1.24 -20.75 -4.61
C LEU A 248 1.95 -21.58 -5.66
N ILE A 249 2.12 -22.88 -5.44
CA ILE A 249 2.95 -23.75 -6.26
C ILE A 249 2.19 -25.02 -6.61
N SER A 250 2.15 -25.36 -7.91
CA SER A 250 1.80 -26.67 -8.42
C SER A 250 3.09 -27.41 -8.80
N SER A 251 3.28 -28.62 -8.28
CA SER A 251 4.45 -29.47 -8.56
C SER A 251 4.10 -30.95 -8.40
N ASP A 252 4.78 -31.80 -9.18
CA ASP A 252 4.72 -33.27 -9.04
C ASP A 252 5.72 -33.81 -7.99
N LYS A 253 6.52 -32.91 -7.39
CA LYS A 253 7.53 -33.24 -6.40
C LYS A 253 6.95 -33.25 -4.99
N SER A 254 7.60 -33.99 -4.08
CA SER A 254 7.25 -34.00 -2.67
C SER A 254 7.66 -32.68 -1.97
N ILE A 255 7.08 -32.39 -0.82
CA ILE A 255 7.40 -31.18 -0.05
C ILE A 255 8.88 -31.18 0.40
N GLU A 256 9.45 -32.35 0.70
CA GLU A 256 10.86 -32.50 1.08
C GLU A 256 11.79 -32.08 -0.08
N PHE A 257 11.46 -32.46 -1.31
CA PHE A 257 12.19 -32.02 -2.50
C PHE A 257 12.10 -30.50 -2.69
N LEU A 258 10.93 -29.92 -2.46
CA LEU A 258 10.68 -28.48 -2.64
C LEU A 258 11.36 -27.61 -1.58
N TYR A 259 11.89 -28.16 -0.48
CA TYR A 259 12.63 -27.39 0.53
C TYR A 259 13.91 -26.74 -0.04
N GLU A 260 14.56 -27.36 -1.01
CA GLU A 260 15.72 -26.74 -1.69
C GLU A 260 15.28 -25.50 -2.46
N SER A 261 14.26 -25.62 -3.30
CA SER A 261 13.67 -24.50 -4.06
C SER A 261 13.14 -23.39 -3.13
N TYR A 262 12.53 -23.76 -2.00
CA TYR A 262 12.10 -22.80 -0.99
C TYR A 262 13.28 -21.98 -0.43
N ASN A 263 14.39 -22.63 -0.10
CA ASN A 263 15.58 -21.96 0.41
C ASN A 263 16.21 -21.03 -0.64
N GLU A 264 16.26 -21.46 -1.90
CA GLU A 264 16.73 -20.62 -3.01
C GLU A 264 15.86 -19.38 -3.21
N ILE A 265 14.53 -19.55 -3.27
CA ILE A 265 13.57 -18.44 -3.40
C ILE A 265 13.69 -17.47 -2.22
N ARG A 266 13.79 -18.01 -1.01
CA ARG A 266 13.94 -17.20 0.21
C ARG A 266 15.22 -16.37 0.19
N ASN A 267 16.33 -16.95 -0.24
CA ASN A 267 17.63 -16.27 -0.33
C ASN A 267 17.61 -15.19 -1.40
N GLU A 268 17.07 -15.48 -2.58
CA GLU A 268 16.93 -14.51 -3.66
C GLU A 268 15.97 -13.36 -3.26
N TYR A 269 14.82 -13.70 -2.68
CA TYR A 269 13.89 -12.68 -2.22
C TYR A 269 14.51 -11.78 -1.15
N SER A 270 15.28 -12.36 -0.22
CA SER A 270 16.04 -11.59 0.77
C SER A 270 17.07 -10.66 0.11
N SER A 271 17.76 -11.10 -0.95
CA SER A 271 18.69 -10.29 -1.73
C SER A 271 17.99 -9.14 -2.44
N ILE A 272 16.87 -9.42 -3.10
CA ILE A 272 16.03 -8.40 -3.75
C ILE A 272 15.57 -7.37 -2.72
N LEU A 273 14.96 -7.80 -1.61
CA LEU A 273 14.49 -6.91 -0.54
C LEU A 273 15.60 -6.01 0.00
N LYS A 274 16.80 -6.57 0.25
CA LYS A 274 17.95 -5.83 0.76
C LYS A 274 18.35 -4.68 -0.17
N SER A 275 18.27 -4.87 -1.50
CA SER A 275 18.55 -3.82 -2.47
C SER A 275 17.58 -2.63 -2.38
N TYR A 276 16.41 -2.82 -1.76
CA TYR A 276 15.40 -1.79 -1.48
C TYR A 276 15.39 -1.29 -0.04
N GLY A 277 16.32 -1.75 0.80
CA GLY A 277 16.39 -1.38 2.22
C GLY A 277 15.40 -2.13 3.10
N LEU A 278 14.83 -3.23 2.59
CA LEU A 278 13.89 -4.09 3.32
C LEU A 278 14.58 -5.36 3.81
N ALA A 279 14.00 -6.02 4.81
CA ALA A 279 14.49 -7.27 5.35
C ALA A 279 13.36 -8.30 5.50
N LEU A 280 13.67 -9.54 5.11
CA LEU A 280 12.75 -10.66 5.26
C LEU A 280 12.62 -11.08 6.74
N ASN A 281 11.42 -11.34 7.19
CA ASN A 281 11.17 -11.94 8.50
C ASN A 281 11.28 -13.47 8.43
N SER A 282 12.49 -13.97 8.58
CA SER A 282 12.78 -15.40 8.44
C SER A 282 11.98 -16.30 9.37
N LYS A 283 11.53 -15.80 10.52
CA LYS A 283 10.73 -16.56 11.51
C LYS A 283 9.31 -16.83 11.04
N LYS A 284 8.80 -16.00 10.13
CA LYS A 284 7.45 -16.11 9.56
C LYS A 284 7.45 -16.71 8.16
N CYS A 285 8.62 -17.10 7.63
CA CYS A 285 8.68 -17.77 6.34
C CYS A 285 8.49 -19.26 6.51
N CYS A 286 7.63 -19.86 5.70
CA CYS A 286 7.40 -21.31 5.69
C CYS A 286 7.04 -21.83 4.31
N LEU A 287 7.28 -23.14 4.09
CA LEU A 287 6.74 -23.93 2.99
C LEU A 287 5.75 -24.94 3.57
N LYS A 288 4.50 -24.94 3.11
CA LYS A 288 3.42 -25.80 3.60
C LYS A 288 2.50 -26.26 2.47
N LYS A 289 1.59 -27.18 2.78
CA LYS A 289 0.52 -27.59 1.87
C LYS A 289 -0.60 -26.54 1.87
N THR A 290 -1.23 -26.33 0.72
CA THR A 290 -2.33 -25.34 0.59
C THR A 290 -3.52 -25.64 1.50
N THR A 291 -3.72 -26.91 1.90
CA THR A 291 -4.73 -27.28 2.90
C THR A 291 -4.52 -26.64 4.29
N GLU A 292 -3.33 -26.09 4.55
CA GLU A 292 -2.96 -25.45 5.82
C GLU A 292 -3.07 -23.92 5.78
N ILE A 293 -3.47 -23.32 4.64
CA ILE A 293 -3.55 -21.84 4.48
C ILE A 293 -4.38 -21.17 5.57
N ASN A 294 -5.50 -21.77 5.96
CA ASN A 294 -6.39 -21.20 6.98
C ASN A 294 -5.89 -21.37 8.42
N GLN A 295 -4.72 -21.96 8.62
CA GLN A 295 -4.09 -22.15 9.94
C GLN A 295 -2.95 -21.13 10.18
N GLU A 296 -2.66 -20.30 9.18
CA GLU A 296 -1.61 -19.27 9.15
C GLU A 296 -2.21 -17.87 9.30
#